data_aff9ef60289688dc438c0391636051da
#
_entry.id   aff9ef60289688dc438c0391636051da
#
_cell.length_a   1.000
_cell.length_b   1.000
_cell.length_c   1.000
_cell.angle_alpha   90.00
_cell.angle_beta   90.00
_cell.angle_gamma   90.00
#
_symmetry.space_group_name_H-M   'P 1'
#
loop_
_entity.id
_entity.type
_entity.pdbx_description
1 polymer ?
#
loop_
_entity_poly.entity_id
_entity_poly.type
_entity_poly.pdbx_seq_one_letter_code
_entity_poly.pdbx_strand_id
1 'polypeptide(L)'
;HNAQYDLGWIKATGFEVKGRIIDTMVIASLLDENRFSYSLNALSYDLLNKTKSEKGLVEAAREFGIDPKAEMWKMPAMYVGPYAEADAELTLELWNYFTGQIRKENLTTIADLELDLLPCLVDMTMRGVRIDQNKVEITRNGLLKREKIVLQEIKRLTGTNVEIWAAQSLAKAFDGMDIKYPKTEKGAPSFTKQFLQEHDHPIAKLIVEARNLNK
;
A
#
# COMPACT_ATOMS: atom_id res chain seq x y z
N HIS A 1 -0.95 10.96 13.97
CA HIS A 1 -0.08 10.12 13.13
C HIS A 1 -0.78 9.74 11.84
N ASN A 2 -0.23 10.06 10.69
CA ASN A 2 -0.93 10.01 9.39
C ASN A 2 -2.17 10.93 9.37
N ALA A 3 -1.98 12.16 9.86
CA ALA A 3 -3.05 13.11 10.11
C ALA A 3 -3.87 13.47 8.86
N GLN A 4 -3.28 13.32 7.68
CA GLN A 4 -4.01 13.55 6.41
C GLN A 4 -5.25 12.65 6.29
N TYR A 5 -5.15 11.40 6.78
CA TYR A 5 -6.28 10.47 6.78
C TYR A 5 -7.41 10.95 7.70
N ASP A 6 -7.07 11.27 8.95
CA ASP A 6 -8.05 11.70 9.96
C ASP A 6 -8.70 13.04 9.59
N LEU A 7 -7.90 14.00 9.10
CA LEU A 7 -8.38 15.31 8.65
C LEU A 7 -9.37 15.19 7.49
N GLY A 8 -9.12 14.27 6.55
CA GLY A 8 -10.03 14.00 5.43
C GLY A 8 -11.40 13.55 5.93
N TRP A 9 -11.44 12.62 6.88
CA TRP A 9 -12.69 12.13 7.47
C TRP A 9 -13.41 13.19 8.31
N ILE A 10 -12.68 13.91 9.16
CA ILE A 10 -13.24 14.98 9.99
C ILE A 10 -13.88 16.06 9.10
N LYS A 11 -13.18 16.46 8.04
CA LYS A 11 -13.71 17.44 7.07
C LYS A 11 -14.93 16.91 6.31
N ALA A 12 -14.91 15.63 5.92
CA ALA A 12 -16.05 14.98 5.23
C ALA A 12 -17.31 14.93 6.10
N THR A 13 -17.17 14.89 7.44
CA THR A 13 -18.30 14.95 8.39
C THR A 13 -18.77 16.38 8.71
N GLY A 14 -18.16 17.40 8.09
CA GLY A 14 -18.53 18.80 8.27
C GLY A 14 -17.91 19.50 9.45
N PHE A 15 -16.96 18.87 10.15
CA PHE A 15 -16.23 19.51 11.25
C PHE A 15 -14.99 20.24 10.74
N GLU A 16 -14.67 21.36 11.38
CA GLU A 16 -13.46 22.13 11.12
C GLU A 16 -12.43 21.87 12.23
N VAL A 17 -11.21 21.52 11.84
CA VAL A 17 -10.07 21.41 12.76
C VAL A 17 -9.37 22.76 12.81
N LYS A 18 -9.24 23.34 14.02
CA LYS A 18 -8.54 24.61 14.26
C LYS A 18 -7.22 24.36 14.96
N GLY A 19 -6.25 25.24 14.69
CA GLY A 19 -4.93 25.17 15.26
C GLY A 19 -3.91 24.50 14.36
N ARG A 20 -2.69 24.36 14.86
CA ARG A 20 -1.59 23.75 14.12
C ARG A 20 -1.76 22.25 14.08
N ILE A 21 -1.64 21.69 12.87
CA ILE A 21 -1.66 20.25 12.62
C ILE A 21 -0.23 19.72 12.66
N ILE A 22 -0.02 18.66 13.42
CA ILE A 22 1.27 17.98 13.52
C ILE A 22 1.09 16.53 13.15
N ASP A 23 1.90 16.05 12.19
CA ASP A 23 1.90 14.65 11.79
C ASP A 23 3.24 13.98 12.12
N THR A 24 3.22 13.09 13.08
CA THR A 24 4.42 12.36 13.52
C THR A 24 4.96 11.41 12.44
N MET A 25 4.16 11.00 11.46
CA MET A 25 4.65 10.19 10.33
C MET A 25 5.50 11.04 9.38
N VAL A 26 5.07 12.26 9.07
CA VAL A 26 5.83 13.23 8.27
C VAL A 26 7.14 13.59 8.97
N ILE A 27 7.08 13.91 10.25
CA ILE A 27 8.28 14.23 11.02
C ILE A 27 9.27 13.08 11.08
N ALA A 28 8.80 11.85 11.25
CA ALA A 28 9.66 10.67 11.24
C ALA A 28 10.40 10.49 9.92
N SER A 29 9.75 10.77 8.79
CA SER A 29 10.39 10.66 7.47
C SER A 29 11.41 11.75 7.20
N LEU A 30 11.26 12.94 7.80
CA LEU A 30 12.26 14.01 7.75
C LEU A 30 13.52 13.70 8.57
N LEU A 31 13.33 13.01 9.70
CA LEU A 31 14.45 12.65 10.60
C LEU A 31 15.25 11.45 10.09
N ASP A 32 14.60 10.51 9.40
CA ASP A 32 15.25 9.33 8.85
C ASP A 32 14.45 8.82 7.64
N GLU A 33 14.89 9.21 6.45
CA GLU A 33 14.25 8.83 5.18
C GLU A 33 14.53 7.37 4.75
N ASN A 34 15.45 6.70 5.43
CA ASN A 34 15.87 5.34 5.08
C ASN A 34 15.11 4.25 5.84
N ARG A 35 14.13 4.62 6.67
CA ARG A 35 13.36 3.63 7.42
C ARG A 35 12.50 2.75 6.52
N PHE A 36 12.46 1.47 6.84
CA PHE A 36 11.60 0.52 6.15
C PHE A 36 10.10 0.78 6.40
N SER A 37 9.75 1.30 7.58
CA SER A 37 8.35 1.58 7.96
C SER A 37 8.24 2.81 8.84
N TYR A 38 7.24 3.64 8.55
CA TYR A 38 6.83 4.79 9.35
C TYR A 38 5.50 4.56 10.07
N SER A 39 5.04 3.31 10.19
CA SER A 39 3.81 3.03 10.94
C SER A 39 3.98 3.36 12.42
N LEU A 40 2.88 3.73 13.08
CA LEU A 40 2.87 4.07 14.50
C LEU A 40 3.50 2.95 15.34
N ASN A 41 3.16 1.69 15.06
CA ASN A 41 3.71 0.54 15.77
C ASN A 41 5.24 0.40 15.61
N ALA A 42 5.75 0.56 14.37
CA ALA A 42 7.18 0.46 14.11
C ALA A 42 7.95 1.57 14.81
N LEU A 43 7.48 2.82 14.68
CA LEU A 43 8.11 3.97 15.32
C LEU A 43 8.08 3.88 16.86
N SER A 44 6.94 3.49 17.43
CA SER A 44 6.81 3.33 18.89
C SER A 44 7.70 2.22 19.42
N TYR A 45 7.81 1.11 18.72
CA TYR A 45 8.70 0.03 19.10
C TYR A 45 10.17 0.46 19.06
N ASP A 46 10.60 1.01 17.91
CA ASP A 46 12.02 1.33 17.69
C ASP A 46 12.50 2.52 18.51
N LEU A 47 11.67 3.56 18.69
CA LEU A 47 12.10 4.83 19.29
C LEU A 47 11.69 4.98 20.75
N LEU A 48 10.58 4.38 21.18
CA LEU A 48 10.06 4.47 22.53
C LEU A 48 10.17 3.16 23.32
N ASN A 49 10.55 2.06 22.66
CA ASN A 49 10.50 0.70 23.20
C ASN A 49 9.11 0.33 23.74
N LYS A 50 8.06 0.77 23.04
CA LYS A 50 6.66 0.54 23.40
C LYS A 50 5.91 -0.17 22.29
N THR A 51 4.99 -1.05 22.69
CA THR A 51 4.07 -1.72 21.79
C THR A 51 2.66 -1.57 22.32
N LYS A 52 1.69 -1.38 21.42
CA LYS A 52 0.28 -1.47 21.80
C LYS A 52 -0.18 -2.92 21.78
N SER A 53 -1.02 -3.29 22.73
CA SER A 53 -1.64 -4.59 22.74
C SER A 53 -2.90 -4.55 21.87
N GLU A 54 -2.91 -5.31 20.78
CA GLU A 54 -4.11 -5.52 19.97
C GLU A 54 -4.91 -6.77 20.40
N LYS A 55 -4.50 -7.45 21.50
CA LYS A 55 -5.10 -8.73 21.90
C LYS A 55 -6.61 -8.61 22.16
N GLY A 56 -7.02 -7.65 22.99
CA GLY A 56 -8.44 -7.47 23.32
C GLY A 56 -9.31 -7.16 22.09
N LEU A 57 -8.78 -6.35 21.16
CA LEU A 57 -9.44 -6.05 19.89
C LEU A 57 -9.58 -7.30 19.00
N VAL A 58 -8.51 -8.07 18.86
CA VAL A 58 -8.49 -9.28 18.03
C VAL A 58 -9.36 -10.38 18.61
N GLU A 59 -9.34 -10.58 19.94
CA GLU A 59 -10.18 -11.54 20.63
C GLU A 59 -11.66 -11.20 20.49
N ALA A 60 -12.04 -9.93 20.71
CA ALA A 60 -13.41 -9.47 20.50
C ALA A 60 -13.85 -9.64 19.04
N ALA A 61 -13.04 -9.23 18.07
CA ALA A 61 -13.35 -9.40 16.65
C ALA A 61 -13.61 -10.87 16.29
N ARG A 62 -12.83 -11.79 16.87
CA ARG A 62 -13.02 -13.22 16.68
C ARG A 62 -14.35 -13.71 17.26
N GLU A 63 -14.73 -13.24 18.45
CA GLU A 63 -16.02 -13.57 19.07
C GLU A 63 -17.21 -13.07 18.23
N PHE A 64 -17.08 -11.86 17.66
CA PHE A 64 -18.11 -11.28 16.78
C PHE A 64 -18.08 -11.84 15.35
N GLY A 65 -17.10 -12.66 14.99
CA GLY A 65 -16.96 -13.25 13.65
C GLY A 65 -16.66 -12.20 12.56
N ILE A 66 -15.91 -11.14 12.89
CA ILE A 66 -15.59 -10.01 12.00
C ILE A 66 -14.08 -9.83 11.84
N ASP A 67 -13.69 -9.17 10.76
CA ASP A 67 -12.29 -8.77 10.56
C ASP A 67 -11.93 -7.56 11.46
N PRO A 68 -10.89 -7.68 12.33
CA PRO A 68 -10.53 -6.64 13.29
C PRO A 68 -10.06 -5.33 12.65
N LYS A 69 -9.63 -5.35 11.38
CA LYS A 69 -9.16 -4.16 10.66
C LYS A 69 -10.22 -3.61 9.70
N ALA A 70 -10.79 -4.46 8.87
CA ALA A 70 -11.76 -4.06 7.85
C ALA A 70 -13.15 -3.73 8.45
N GLU A 71 -13.49 -4.34 9.58
CA GLU A 71 -14.84 -4.27 10.17
C GLU A 71 -14.87 -3.75 11.62
N MET A 72 -13.79 -3.09 12.06
CA MET A 72 -13.65 -2.52 13.41
C MET A 72 -14.84 -1.63 13.80
N TRP A 73 -15.42 -0.93 12.85
CA TRP A 73 -16.58 -0.08 13.03
C TRP A 73 -17.85 -0.79 13.52
N LYS A 74 -17.91 -2.13 13.40
CA LYS A 74 -19.01 -2.96 13.91
C LYS A 74 -18.85 -3.32 15.39
N MET A 75 -17.67 -3.11 15.97
CA MET A 75 -17.40 -3.48 17.35
C MET A 75 -17.89 -2.43 18.33
N PRO A 76 -18.35 -2.86 19.52
CA PRO A 76 -18.66 -1.94 20.61
C PRO A 76 -17.46 -1.11 21.04
N ALA A 77 -17.68 0.16 21.39
CA ALA A 77 -16.65 1.11 21.76
C ALA A 77 -15.72 0.63 22.91
N MET A 78 -16.26 -0.20 23.81
CA MET A 78 -15.48 -0.76 24.93
C MET A 78 -14.26 -1.59 24.48
N TYR A 79 -14.28 -2.16 23.29
CA TYR A 79 -13.16 -2.93 22.72
C TYR A 79 -12.25 -2.05 21.84
N VAL A 80 -12.83 -1.07 21.16
CA VAL A 80 -12.10 -0.17 20.27
C VAL A 80 -11.44 0.98 21.05
N GLY A 81 -12.09 1.43 22.15
CA GLY A 81 -11.62 2.57 22.95
C GLY A 81 -10.18 2.44 23.42
N PRO A 82 -9.81 1.38 24.14
CA PRO A 82 -8.42 1.20 24.62
C PRO A 82 -7.39 1.16 23.48
N TYR A 83 -7.76 0.65 22.31
CA TYR A 83 -6.91 0.67 21.12
C TYR A 83 -6.70 2.09 20.62
N ALA A 84 -7.77 2.89 20.50
CA ALA A 84 -7.70 4.27 20.04
C ALA A 84 -6.98 5.19 21.03
N GLU A 85 -7.18 4.98 22.34
CA GLU A 85 -6.45 5.68 23.40
C GLU A 85 -4.95 5.43 23.31
N ALA A 86 -4.53 4.17 23.16
CA ALA A 86 -3.12 3.81 23.02
C ALA A 86 -2.50 4.45 21.75
N ASP A 87 -3.23 4.54 20.64
CA ASP A 87 -2.75 5.21 19.43
C ASP A 87 -2.54 6.71 19.66
N ALA A 88 -3.43 7.36 20.39
CA ALA A 88 -3.31 8.77 20.73
C ALA A 88 -2.13 9.04 21.68
N GLU A 89 -1.97 8.23 22.73
CA GLU A 89 -0.85 8.33 23.69
C GLU A 89 0.51 8.14 23.00
N LEU A 90 0.66 7.08 22.20
CA LEU A 90 1.90 6.81 21.48
C LEU A 90 2.23 7.92 20.48
N THR A 91 1.22 8.49 19.81
CA THR A 91 1.40 9.62 18.90
C THR A 91 1.93 10.85 19.64
N LEU A 92 1.40 11.16 20.81
CA LEU A 92 1.86 12.28 21.63
C LEU A 92 3.29 12.06 22.15
N GLU A 93 3.60 10.84 22.58
CA GLU A 93 4.96 10.50 23.04
C GLU A 93 5.99 10.60 21.90
N LEU A 94 5.64 10.12 20.70
CA LEU A 94 6.49 10.29 19.52
C LEU A 94 6.71 11.77 19.19
N TRP A 95 5.68 12.59 19.27
CA TRP A 95 5.84 14.03 19.07
C TRP A 95 6.80 14.65 20.10
N ASN A 96 6.68 14.30 21.36
CA ASN A 96 7.60 14.77 22.41
C ASN A 96 9.04 14.35 22.11
N TYR A 97 9.25 13.12 21.70
CA TYR A 97 10.56 12.61 21.26
C TYR A 97 11.10 13.41 20.06
N PHE A 98 10.31 13.56 19.01
CA PHE A 98 10.71 14.23 17.78
C PHE A 98 11.01 15.71 17.94
N THR A 99 10.34 16.40 18.83
CA THR A 99 10.56 17.84 19.06
C THR A 99 12.02 18.15 19.42
N GLY A 100 12.66 17.29 20.21
CA GLY A 100 14.09 17.40 20.52
C GLY A 100 14.99 17.12 19.32
N GLN A 101 14.67 16.08 18.54
CA GLN A 101 15.47 15.66 17.39
C GLN A 101 15.42 16.69 16.25
N ILE A 102 14.24 17.22 15.92
CA ILE A 102 14.06 18.27 14.89
C ILE A 102 14.95 19.48 15.17
N ARG A 103 15.01 19.92 16.44
CA ARG A 103 15.86 21.04 16.83
C ARG A 103 17.34 20.72 16.72
N LYS A 104 17.74 19.55 17.17
CA LYS A 104 19.12 19.07 17.12
C LYS A 104 19.66 18.96 15.69
N GLU A 105 18.84 18.48 14.76
CA GLU A 105 19.18 18.29 13.34
C GLU A 105 18.91 19.55 12.48
N ASN A 106 18.50 20.69 13.11
CA ASN A 106 18.18 21.95 12.42
C ASN A 106 17.06 21.82 11.35
N LEU A 107 16.12 20.91 11.54
CA LEU A 107 15.04 20.62 10.59
C LEU A 107 13.74 21.40 10.87
N THR A 108 13.74 22.36 11.78
CA THR A 108 12.50 23.07 12.20
C THR A 108 11.80 23.72 11.02
N THR A 109 12.52 24.44 10.16
CA THR A 109 11.94 25.17 9.02
C THR A 109 11.29 24.23 8.01
N ILE A 110 11.94 23.13 7.67
CA ILE A 110 11.38 22.16 6.73
C ILE A 110 10.22 21.38 7.37
N ALA A 111 10.30 21.06 8.66
CA ALA A 111 9.21 20.43 9.38
C ALA A 111 7.96 21.33 9.39
N ASP A 112 8.12 22.63 9.64
CA ASP A 112 7.03 23.60 9.58
C ASP A 112 6.40 23.66 8.19
N LEU A 113 7.23 23.72 7.14
CA LEU A 113 6.76 23.73 5.75
C LEU A 113 5.92 22.49 5.41
N GLU A 114 6.42 21.29 5.73
CA GLU A 114 5.74 20.03 5.46
C GLU A 114 4.42 19.90 6.25
N LEU A 115 4.40 20.36 7.50
CA LEU A 115 3.18 20.33 8.31
C LEU A 115 2.14 21.35 7.79
N ASP A 116 2.57 22.53 7.36
CA ASP A 116 1.68 23.58 6.79
C ASP A 116 1.13 23.16 5.42
N LEU A 117 1.80 22.24 4.73
CA LEU A 117 1.32 21.68 3.45
C LEU A 117 0.15 20.69 3.64
N LEU A 118 0.05 20.02 4.81
CA LEU A 118 -0.97 18.98 5.05
C LEU A 118 -2.41 19.42 4.74
N PRO A 119 -2.90 20.59 5.19
CA PRO A 119 -4.24 21.04 4.85
C PRO A 119 -4.47 21.20 3.34
N CYS A 120 -3.45 21.67 2.60
CA CYS A 120 -3.52 21.77 1.16
C CYS A 120 -3.66 20.39 0.49
N LEU A 121 -2.93 19.41 0.95
CA LEU A 121 -3.00 18.03 0.45
C LEU A 121 -4.36 17.39 0.74
N VAL A 122 -4.92 17.64 1.93
CA VAL A 122 -6.29 17.22 2.27
C VAL A 122 -7.29 17.86 1.32
N ASP A 123 -7.19 19.16 1.05
CA ASP A 123 -8.09 19.87 0.15
C ASP A 123 -7.98 19.36 -1.30
N MET A 124 -6.77 19.08 -1.77
CA MET A 124 -6.54 18.46 -3.07
C MET A 124 -7.18 17.08 -3.16
N THR A 125 -7.03 16.26 -2.12
CA THR A 125 -7.63 14.91 -2.04
C THR A 125 -9.16 14.99 -2.05
N MET A 126 -9.75 15.89 -1.26
CA MET A 126 -11.19 16.08 -1.17
C MET A 126 -11.80 16.63 -2.47
N ARG A 127 -11.08 17.47 -3.18
CA ARG A 127 -11.50 18.00 -4.49
C ARG A 127 -11.45 16.91 -5.56
N GLY A 128 -10.47 16.01 -5.47
CA GLY A 128 -10.21 14.96 -6.45
C GLY A 128 -9.72 15.49 -7.80
N VAL A 129 -9.66 14.60 -8.77
CA VAL A 129 -9.24 14.89 -10.15
C VAL A 129 -10.39 14.53 -11.10
N ARG A 130 -10.70 15.46 -12.01
CA ARG A 130 -11.71 15.20 -13.04
C ARG A 130 -11.21 14.16 -14.03
N ILE A 131 -11.98 13.08 -14.20
CA ILE A 131 -11.71 12.00 -15.13
C ILE A 131 -12.72 12.06 -16.28
N ASP A 132 -12.24 11.94 -17.50
CA ASP A 132 -13.08 11.73 -18.68
C ASP A 132 -13.54 10.27 -18.72
N GLN A 133 -14.75 10.03 -18.23
CA GLN A 133 -15.31 8.69 -18.11
C GLN A 133 -15.45 7.98 -19.47
N ASN A 134 -15.81 8.72 -20.53
CA ASN A 134 -15.94 8.16 -21.86
C ASN A 134 -14.59 7.66 -22.39
N LYS A 135 -13.53 8.47 -22.21
CA LYS A 135 -12.17 8.07 -22.60
C LYS A 135 -11.67 6.89 -21.79
N VAL A 136 -11.96 6.85 -20.48
CA VAL A 136 -11.63 5.69 -19.63
C VAL A 136 -12.31 4.43 -20.13
N GLU A 137 -13.60 4.49 -20.47
CA GLU A 137 -14.36 3.33 -20.92
C GLU A 137 -13.90 2.83 -22.29
N ILE A 138 -13.65 3.73 -23.23
CA ILE A 138 -13.07 3.39 -24.54
C ILE A 138 -11.69 2.71 -24.36
N THR A 139 -10.83 3.30 -23.53
CA THR A 139 -9.49 2.75 -23.26
C THR A 139 -9.59 1.38 -22.60
N ARG A 140 -10.40 1.24 -21.54
CA ARG A 140 -10.63 -0.04 -20.84
C ARG A 140 -11.09 -1.13 -21.80
N ASN A 141 -12.09 -0.83 -22.65
CA ASN A 141 -12.62 -1.79 -23.60
C ASN A 141 -11.57 -2.17 -24.67
N GLY A 142 -10.73 -1.24 -25.08
CA GLY A 142 -9.59 -1.49 -25.95
C GLY A 142 -8.55 -2.42 -25.32
N LEU A 143 -8.17 -2.16 -24.06
CA LEU A 143 -7.23 -3.00 -23.31
C LEU A 143 -7.76 -4.41 -23.09
N LEU A 144 -9.02 -4.56 -22.67
CA LEU A 144 -9.65 -5.88 -22.49
C LEU A 144 -9.72 -6.70 -23.79
N LYS A 145 -10.04 -6.06 -24.91
CA LYS A 145 -10.02 -6.73 -26.23
C LYS A 145 -8.61 -7.21 -26.58
N ARG A 146 -7.60 -6.36 -26.36
CA ARG A 146 -6.21 -6.71 -26.65
C ARG A 146 -5.70 -7.81 -25.73
N GLU A 147 -5.99 -7.74 -24.43
CA GLU A 147 -5.67 -8.79 -23.46
C GLU A 147 -6.24 -10.14 -23.90
N LYS A 148 -7.51 -10.18 -24.27
CA LYS A 148 -8.16 -11.42 -24.75
C LYS A 148 -7.43 -12.03 -25.96
N ILE A 149 -7.01 -11.20 -26.91
CA ILE A 149 -6.26 -11.65 -28.09
C ILE A 149 -4.91 -12.24 -27.66
N VAL A 150 -4.18 -11.54 -26.78
CA VAL A 150 -2.86 -11.98 -26.31
C VAL A 150 -2.97 -13.29 -25.52
N LEU A 151 -3.98 -13.43 -24.65
CA LEU A 151 -4.22 -14.66 -23.90
C LEU A 151 -4.61 -15.83 -24.80
N GLN A 152 -5.37 -15.58 -25.85
CA GLN A 152 -5.68 -16.60 -26.86
C GLN A 152 -4.43 -17.05 -27.63
N GLU A 153 -3.53 -16.13 -27.95
CA GLU A 153 -2.26 -16.45 -28.62
C GLU A 153 -1.34 -17.25 -27.69
N ILE A 154 -1.25 -16.88 -26.40
CA ILE A 154 -0.55 -17.67 -25.38
C ILE A 154 -1.12 -19.10 -25.33
N LYS A 155 -2.44 -19.24 -25.28
CA LYS A 155 -3.09 -20.55 -25.29
C LYS A 155 -2.81 -21.34 -26.56
N ARG A 156 -2.80 -20.69 -27.73
CA ARG A 156 -2.48 -21.33 -29.03
C ARG A 156 -1.06 -21.88 -29.02
N LEU A 157 -0.09 -21.14 -28.51
CA LEU A 157 1.32 -21.55 -28.46
C LEU A 157 1.59 -22.64 -27.41
N THR A 158 0.94 -22.57 -26.26
CA THR A 158 1.18 -23.49 -25.14
C THR A 158 0.25 -24.69 -25.10
N GLY A 159 -0.84 -24.67 -25.88
CA GLY A 159 -1.90 -25.68 -25.84
C GLY A 159 -2.78 -25.64 -24.58
N THR A 160 -2.50 -24.77 -23.62
CA THR A 160 -3.19 -24.70 -22.32
C THR A 160 -3.57 -23.29 -21.92
N ASN A 161 -4.50 -23.15 -20.97
CA ASN A 161 -4.75 -21.87 -20.32
C ASN A 161 -3.63 -21.58 -19.33
N VAL A 162 -3.00 -20.42 -19.46
CA VAL A 162 -1.87 -19.98 -18.62
C VAL A 162 -2.30 -18.84 -17.70
N GLU A 163 -2.14 -19.04 -16.40
CA GLU A 163 -2.29 -17.99 -15.38
C GLU A 163 -1.01 -17.14 -15.37
N ILE A 164 -1.05 -16.00 -16.02
CA ILE A 164 0.14 -15.17 -16.31
C ILE A 164 0.87 -14.64 -15.06
N TRP A 165 0.21 -14.62 -13.91
CA TRP A 165 0.79 -14.20 -12.62
C TRP A 165 1.24 -15.37 -11.75
N ALA A 166 0.83 -16.59 -12.05
CA ALA A 166 1.18 -17.78 -11.28
C ALA A 166 2.44 -18.44 -11.84
N ALA A 167 3.55 -18.39 -11.07
CA ALA A 167 4.85 -18.93 -11.49
C ALA A 167 4.76 -20.44 -11.85
N GLN A 168 3.96 -21.23 -11.14
CA GLN A 168 3.76 -22.65 -11.45
C GLN A 168 3.02 -22.89 -12.77
N SER A 169 2.05 -22.03 -13.11
CA SER A 169 1.34 -22.11 -14.41
C SER A 169 2.28 -21.78 -15.56
N LEU A 170 3.11 -20.74 -15.39
CA LEU A 170 4.14 -20.40 -16.37
C LEU A 170 5.19 -21.50 -16.52
N ALA A 171 5.64 -22.10 -15.40
CA ALA A 171 6.58 -23.21 -15.43
C ALA A 171 6.06 -24.37 -16.29
N LYS A 172 4.82 -24.81 -16.05
CA LYS A 172 4.18 -25.86 -16.86
C LYS A 172 4.15 -25.52 -18.37
N ALA A 173 3.85 -24.27 -18.70
CA ALA A 173 3.82 -23.83 -20.10
C ALA A 173 5.21 -23.83 -20.73
N PHE A 174 6.25 -23.38 -20.01
CA PHE A 174 7.63 -23.36 -20.47
C PHE A 174 8.21 -24.78 -20.57
N ASP A 175 7.95 -25.64 -19.60
CA ASP A 175 8.34 -27.06 -19.62
C ASP A 175 7.73 -27.79 -20.82
N GLY A 176 6.44 -27.56 -21.12
CA GLY A 176 5.76 -28.14 -22.30
C GLY A 176 6.31 -27.69 -23.65
N MET A 177 7.07 -26.60 -23.67
CA MET A 177 7.75 -26.06 -24.86
C MET A 177 9.27 -26.29 -24.85
N ASP A 178 9.80 -27.02 -23.87
CA ASP A 178 11.22 -27.27 -23.63
C ASP A 178 12.05 -25.97 -23.48
N ILE A 179 11.45 -24.94 -22.83
CA ILE A 179 12.06 -23.64 -22.61
C ILE A 179 12.60 -23.57 -21.17
N LYS A 180 13.89 -23.29 -21.03
CA LYS A 180 14.54 -23.13 -19.73
C LYS A 180 14.16 -21.79 -19.07
N TYR A 181 14.00 -21.80 -17.75
CA TYR A 181 13.73 -20.61 -16.94
C TYR A 181 14.49 -20.65 -15.61
N PRO A 182 14.80 -19.50 -15.00
CA PRO A 182 15.50 -19.43 -13.73
C PRO A 182 14.65 -19.95 -12.57
N LYS A 183 15.33 -20.43 -11.54
CA LYS A 183 14.74 -20.82 -10.27
C LYS A 183 15.29 -19.97 -9.14
N THR A 184 14.50 -19.76 -8.11
CA THR A 184 14.96 -19.11 -6.88
C THR A 184 15.95 -20.03 -6.14
N GLU A 185 16.66 -19.49 -5.15
CA GLU A 185 17.55 -20.27 -4.28
C GLU A 185 16.85 -21.48 -3.62
N LYS A 186 15.55 -21.36 -3.37
CA LYS A 186 14.71 -22.44 -2.81
C LYS A 186 14.15 -23.38 -3.88
N GLY A 187 14.59 -23.29 -5.13
CA GLY A 187 14.19 -24.16 -6.23
C GLY A 187 12.84 -23.84 -6.88
N ALA A 188 12.13 -22.81 -6.46
CA ALA A 188 10.86 -22.39 -7.07
C ALA A 188 11.07 -21.69 -8.42
N PRO A 189 10.16 -21.84 -9.42
CA PRO A 189 10.27 -21.13 -10.70
C PRO A 189 10.19 -19.62 -10.51
N SER A 190 11.02 -18.88 -11.28
CA SER A 190 11.12 -17.42 -11.19
C SER A 190 10.93 -16.78 -12.57
N PHE A 191 9.83 -16.05 -12.74
CA PHE A 191 9.49 -15.32 -13.97
C PHE A 191 9.48 -13.81 -13.70
N THR A 192 10.67 -13.26 -13.45
CA THR A 192 10.85 -11.82 -13.26
C THR A 192 10.56 -11.06 -14.56
N LYS A 193 10.23 -9.77 -14.43
CA LYS A 193 10.02 -8.90 -15.59
C LYS A 193 11.27 -8.87 -16.47
N GLN A 194 12.45 -8.76 -15.86
CA GLN A 194 13.73 -8.73 -16.56
C GLN A 194 13.94 -10.00 -17.39
N PHE A 195 13.84 -11.17 -16.78
CA PHE A 195 13.98 -12.45 -17.48
C PHE A 195 13.06 -12.55 -18.71
N LEU A 196 11.76 -12.21 -18.53
CA LEU A 196 10.78 -12.29 -19.61
C LEU A 196 11.05 -11.28 -20.72
N GLN A 197 11.58 -10.10 -20.42
CA GLN A 197 11.93 -9.07 -21.40
C GLN A 197 13.17 -9.42 -22.22
N GLU A 198 14.16 -10.06 -21.59
CA GLU A 198 15.43 -10.46 -22.22
C GLU A 198 15.34 -11.79 -22.98
N HIS A 199 14.27 -12.57 -22.76
CA HIS A 199 14.10 -13.87 -23.35
C HIS A 199 13.62 -13.78 -24.82
N ASP A 200 14.31 -14.45 -25.74
CA ASP A 200 14.08 -14.35 -27.20
C ASP A 200 12.77 -15.02 -27.66
N HIS A 201 12.27 -16.03 -26.92
CA HIS A 201 11.10 -16.78 -27.33
C HIS A 201 9.82 -15.92 -27.32
N PRO A 202 8.97 -16.00 -28.37
CA PRO A 202 7.76 -15.18 -28.49
C PRO A 202 6.80 -15.25 -27.29
N ILE A 203 6.72 -16.40 -26.60
CA ILE A 203 5.87 -16.58 -25.42
C ILE A 203 6.22 -15.61 -24.30
N ALA A 204 7.50 -15.33 -24.09
CA ALA A 204 7.93 -14.41 -23.04
C ALA A 204 7.44 -12.98 -23.29
N LYS A 205 7.52 -12.53 -24.55
CA LYS A 205 7.02 -11.21 -24.98
C LYS A 205 5.50 -11.11 -24.82
N LEU A 206 4.77 -12.15 -25.16
CA LEU A 206 3.31 -12.21 -24.98
C LEU A 206 2.92 -12.18 -23.50
N ILE A 207 3.65 -12.86 -22.63
CA ILE A 207 3.41 -12.82 -21.18
C ILE A 207 3.68 -11.41 -20.63
N VAL A 208 4.75 -10.74 -21.06
CA VAL A 208 5.03 -9.34 -20.67
C VAL A 208 3.89 -8.43 -21.14
N GLU A 209 3.44 -8.57 -22.39
CA GLU A 209 2.32 -7.79 -22.92
C GLU A 209 1.04 -8.04 -22.13
N ALA A 210 0.68 -9.31 -21.90
CA ALA A 210 -0.51 -9.66 -21.12
C ALA A 210 -0.45 -9.08 -19.70
N ARG A 211 0.69 -9.15 -19.02
CA ARG A 211 0.88 -8.55 -17.68
C ARG A 211 0.76 -7.03 -17.70
N ASN A 212 1.22 -6.36 -18.75
CA ASN A 212 1.09 -4.90 -18.87
C ASN A 212 -0.35 -4.47 -19.15
N LEU A 213 -1.12 -5.28 -19.89
CA LEU A 213 -2.53 -5.03 -20.20
C LEU A 213 -3.46 -5.30 -19.02
N ASN A 214 -3.07 -6.24 -18.12
CA ASN A 214 -3.84 -6.67 -16.95
C ASN A 214 -3.59 -5.81 -15.69
N LYS A 215 -2.67 -4.87 -15.72
CA LYS A 215 -2.43 -3.92 -14.62
C LYS A 215 -3.48 -2.81 -14.60
#